data_63edb3ba4235356bc56188aa14244dcd
#
_entry.id   63edb3ba4235356bc56188aa14244dcd
#
_cell.length_a   1.000
_cell.length_b   1.000
_cell.length_c   1.000
_cell.angle_alpha   90.00
_cell.angle_beta   90.00
_cell.angle_gamma   90.00
#
_symmetry.space_group_name_H-M   'P 1'
#
loop_
_entity.id
_entity.type
_entity.pdbx_description
1 polymer ?
#
loop_
_entity_poly.entity_id
_entity_poly.type
_entity_poly.pdbx_seq_one_letter_code
_entity_poly.pdbx_strand_id
1 'polypeptide(L)'
;RELPERIVIPPIKGEMVHLRRATIDDIARMEVIEAYVGASGITGKDRVAERGAVNAWVRRSVAWSNGEKSNESGVGDPESRRTIAWSIVTEADHDGDGELDAASSDNVIGMIFLIDIDGWARSARIQVVLGKDYRGRGYSRDIMPRVMTYGFAPEPAGLGMHRIWVAVPEQNTRSVSVYQ
;
A
#
# COMPACT_ATOMS: atom_id res chain seq x y z
N ARG A 1 6.50 14.98 17.37
CA ARG A 1 6.28 16.04 16.40
C ARG A 1 5.12 15.67 15.46
N GLU A 2 4.19 16.57 15.32
CA GLU A 2 3.07 16.36 14.42
C GLU A 2 3.52 16.25 12.98
N LEU A 3 2.85 15.36 12.24
CA LEU A 3 3.01 15.27 10.81
C LEU A 3 2.32 16.48 10.14
N PRO A 4 2.78 16.88 8.96
CA PRO A 4 2.10 17.93 8.22
C PRO A 4 0.63 17.54 7.97
N GLU A 5 -0.25 18.52 7.96
CA GLU A 5 -1.68 18.31 7.73
C GLU A 5 -1.93 17.51 6.45
N ARG A 6 -1.13 17.74 5.44
CA ARG A 6 -1.22 17.03 4.18
C ARG A 6 0.14 16.43 3.82
N ILE A 7 0.16 15.12 3.66
CA ILE A 7 1.36 14.41 3.20
C ILE A 7 1.30 14.30 1.68
N VAL A 8 2.31 14.85 1.03
CA VAL A 8 2.44 14.69 -0.42
C VAL A 8 3.04 13.31 -0.69
N ILE A 9 2.30 12.48 -1.42
CA ILE A 9 2.73 11.13 -1.76
C ILE A 9 3.60 11.18 -3.01
N PRO A 10 4.91 10.91 -2.90
CA PRO A 10 5.78 10.97 -4.07
C PRO A 10 5.60 9.73 -4.95
N PRO A 11 5.73 9.84 -6.26
CA PRO A 11 5.93 8.68 -7.09
C PRO A 11 7.30 8.07 -6.77
N ILE A 12 7.38 6.75 -6.78
CA ILE A 12 8.62 6.02 -6.50
C ILE A 12 8.89 5.08 -7.67
N LYS A 13 10.08 5.20 -8.26
CA LYS A 13 10.47 4.36 -9.38
C LYS A 13 11.31 3.17 -8.89
N GLY A 14 10.82 1.96 -9.15
CA GLY A 14 11.59 0.72 -8.96
C GLY A 14 12.27 0.27 -10.25
N GLU A 15 12.99 -0.84 -10.17
CA GLU A 15 13.63 -1.45 -11.34
C GLU A 15 12.64 -2.26 -12.18
N MET A 16 11.69 -2.93 -11.51
CA MET A 16 10.70 -3.81 -12.15
C MET A 16 9.34 -3.15 -12.27
N VAL A 17 8.98 -2.35 -11.30
CA VAL A 17 7.67 -1.70 -11.18
C VAL A 17 7.82 -0.29 -10.65
N HIS A 18 6.75 0.48 -10.78
CA HIS A 18 6.68 1.83 -10.25
C HIS A 18 5.57 1.94 -9.22
N LEU A 19 5.68 2.95 -8.38
CA LEU A 19 4.65 3.30 -7.41
C LEU A 19 4.10 4.68 -7.77
N ARG A 20 2.79 4.78 -7.81
CA ARG A 20 2.08 6.05 -7.88
C ARG A 20 0.97 6.07 -6.83
N ARG A 21 0.46 7.23 -6.51
CA ARG A 21 -0.64 7.34 -5.57
C ARG A 21 -1.82 6.45 -5.99
N ALA A 22 -2.34 5.66 -5.05
CA ALA A 22 -3.50 4.83 -5.29
C ALA A 22 -4.76 5.69 -5.51
N THR A 23 -5.60 5.25 -6.42
CA THR A 23 -6.88 5.89 -6.73
C THR A 23 -8.03 4.92 -6.51
N ILE A 24 -9.26 5.45 -6.45
CA ILE A 24 -10.46 4.64 -6.30
C ILE A 24 -10.62 3.66 -7.45
N ASP A 25 -10.27 4.06 -8.67
CA ASP A 25 -10.35 3.20 -9.86
C ASP A 25 -9.46 1.95 -9.73
N ASP A 26 -8.35 2.07 -9.02
CA ASP A 26 -7.43 0.95 -8.81
C ASP A 26 -8.04 -0.16 -7.94
N ILE A 27 -9.04 0.16 -7.12
CA ILE A 27 -9.69 -0.81 -6.22
C ILE A 27 -10.42 -1.87 -7.03
N ALA A 28 -11.12 -1.47 -8.09
CA ALA A 28 -11.79 -2.42 -8.98
C ALA A 28 -10.78 -3.37 -9.64
N ARG A 29 -9.64 -2.85 -10.05
CA ARG A 29 -8.55 -3.66 -10.62
C ARG A 29 -8.01 -4.69 -9.63
N MET A 30 -7.92 -4.33 -8.34
CA MET A 30 -7.47 -5.26 -7.30
C MET A 30 -8.36 -6.51 -7.21
N GLU A 31 -9.66 -6.36 -7.44
CA GLU A 31 -10.57 -7.51 -7.52
C GLU A 31 -10.30 -8.37 -8.77
N VAL A 32 -10.11 -7.73 -9.92
CA VAL A 32 -9.83 -8.43 -11.18
C VAL A 32 -8.60 -9.31 -11.08
N ILE A 33 -7.55 -8.81 -10.44
CA ILE A 33 -6.29 -9.55 -10.26
C ILE A 33 -6.28 -10.46 -9.04
N GLU A 34 -7.44 -10.65 -8.41
CA GLU A 34 -7.62 -11.52 -7.25
C GLU A 34 -6.65 -11.21 -6.09
N ALA A 35 -6.39 -9.93 -5.86
CA ALA A 35 -5.48 -9.47 -4.81
C ALA A 35 -6.02 -9.75 -3.40
N TYR A 36 -7.33 -9.89 -3.26
CA TYR A 36 -7.99 -10.16 -1.99
C TYR A 36 -8.07 -11.64 -1.63
N VAL A 37 -7.59 -12.50 -2.52
CA VAL A 37 -7.48 -13.93 -2.23
C VAL A 37 -6.26 -14.15 -1.35
N GLY A 38 -6.49 -14.62 -0.13
CA GLY A 38 -5.41 -14.90 0.81
C GLY A 38 -4.52 -16.04 0.33
N ALA A 39 -3.27 -16.01 0.78
CA ALA A 39 -2.33 -17.10 0.55
C ALA A 39 -2.57 -18.31 1.48
N SER A 40 -3.54 -18.18 2.40
CA SER A 40 -3.91 -19.24 3.32
C SER A 40 -4.76 -20.30 2.60
N GLY A 41 -4.62 -21.56 2.98
CA GLY A 41 -5.45 -22.65 2.48
C GLY A 41 -6.89 -22.64 2.97
N ILE A 42 -7.39 -21.48 3.42
CA ILE A 42 -8.76 -21.29 3.89
C ILE A 42 -9.72 -21.41 2.70
N THR A 43 -10.74 -22.24 2.86
CA THR A 43 -11.76 -22.48 1.82
C THR A 43 -13.15 -22.17 2.35
N GLY A 44 -14.12 -21.98 1.45
CA GLY A 44 -15.53 -21.82 1.82
C GLY A 44 -15.89 -20.45 2.38
N LYS A 45 -16.74 -20.44 3.42
CA LYS A 45 -17.27 -19.20 4.01
C LYS A 45 -16.18 -18.30 4.61
N ASP A 46 -15.17 -18.91 5.20
CA ASP A 46 -14.06 -18.17 5.81
C ASP A 46 -13.24 -17.43 4.74
N ARG A 47 -13.09 -18.02 3.58
CA ARG A 47 -12.44 -17.39 2.43
C ARG A 47 -13.21 -16.17 1.93
N VAL A 48 -14.53 -16.25 1.89
CA VAL A 48 -15.38 -15.12 1.49
C VAL A 48 -15.29 -14.00 2.50
N ALA A 49 -15.31 -14.32 3.80
CA ALA A 49 -15.17 -13.35 4.88
C ALA A 49 -13.81 -12.66 4.85
N GLU A 50 -12.73 -13.41 4.64
CA GLU A 50 -11.37 -12.88 4.52
C GLU A 50 -11.27 -11.92 3.33
N ARG A 51 -11.77 -12.32 2.17
CA ARG A 51 -11.80 -11.48 0.97
C ARG A 51 -12.55 -10.17 1.21
N GLY A 52 -13.72 -10.25 1.84
CA GLY A 52 -14.51 -9.06 2.18
C GLY A 52 -13.79 -8.13 3.15
N ALA A 53 -13.12 -8.67 4.15
CA ALA A 53 -12.36 -7.89 5.11
C ALA A 53 -11.17 -7.17 4.47
N VAL A 54 -10.43 -7.85 3.61
CA VAL A 54 -9.29 -7.26 2.90
C VAL A 54 -9.78 -6.16 1.95
N ASN A 55 -10.86 -6.41 1.22
CA ASN A 55 -11.45 -5.40 0.33
C ASN A 55 -11.86 -4.14 1.10
N ALA A 56 -12.56 -4.29 2.22
CA ALA A 56 -12.99 -3.17 3.05
C ALA A 56 -11.78 -2.38 3.59
N TRP A 57 -10.76 -3.09 4.01
CA TRP A 57 -9.52 -2.48 4.50
C TRP A 57 -8.80 -1.68 3.41
N VAL A 58 -8.68 -2.23 2.20
CA VAL A 58 -8.06 -1.54 1.06
C VAL A 58 -8.82 -0.28 0.68
N ARG A 59 -10.15 -0.37 0.58
CA ARG A 59 -11.01 0.80 0.28
C ARG A 59 -10.80 1.92 1.29
N ARG A 60 -10.85 1.59 2.56
CA ARG A 60 -10.66 2.56 3.65
C ARG A 60 -9.27 3.18 3.60
N SER A 61 -8.24 2.36 3.39
CA SER A 61 -6.86 2.83 3.35
C SER A 61 -6.61 3.77 2.17
N VAL A 62 -7.16 3.47 1.01
CA VAL A 62 -7.07 4.34 -0.17
C VAL A 62 -7.79 5.66 0.07
N ALA A 63 -9.00 5.61 0.64
CA ALA A 63 -9.77 6.80 0.96
C ALA A 63 -9.00 7.72 1.94
N TRP A 64 -8.46 7.15 2.99
CA TRP A 64 -7.66 7.91 3.97
C TRP A 64 -6.39 8.48 3.35
N SER A 65 -5.71 7.72 2.49
CA SER A 65 -4.53 8.20 1.78
C SER A 65 -4.84 9.40 0.89
N ASN A 66 -6.05 9.47 0.36
CA ASN A 66 -6.50 10.59 -0.47
C ASN A 66 -7.12 11.74 0.33
N GLY A 67 -7.07 11.68 1.66
CA GLY A 67 -7.57 12.72 2.54
C GLY A 67 -9.08 12.68 2.75
N GLU A 68 -9.75 11.62 2.35
CA GLU A 68 -11.18 11.46 2.57
C GLU A 68 -11.44 11.01 4.01
N LYS A 69 -12.36 11.69 4.67
CA LYS A 69 -12.86 11.26 5.97
C LYS A 69 -13.97 10.24 5.73
N SER A 70 -13.66 8.98 5.97
CA SER A 70 -14.64 7.91 5.80
C SER A 70 -15.52 7.81 7.04
N ASN A 71 -16.80 8.08 6.87
CA ASN A 71 -17.83 7.84 7.89
C ASN A 71 -18.34 6.40 7.87
N GLU A 72 -17.85 5.58 6.95
CA GLU A 72 -18.49 4.28 6.65
C GLU A 72 -18.25 3.18 7.68
N SER A 73 -17.38 3.34 8.64
CA SER A 73 -17.02 2.17 9.44
C SER A 73 -17.05 2.33 10.94
N GLY A 74 -17.50 3.44 11.47
CA GLY A 74 -17.42 3.66 12.91
C GLY A 74 -16.01 3.57 13.47
N VAL A 75 -15.01 3.51 12.60
CA VAL A 75 -13.62 3.58 12.99
C VAL A 75 -13.30 5.03 13.23
N GLY A 76 -12.84 5.31 14.42
CA GLY A 76 -12.56 6.64 14.86
C GLY A 76 -11.66 7.44 13.91
N ASP A 77 -11.75 8.73 14.05
CA ASP A 77 -11.06 9.72 13.24
C ASP A 77 -9.58 9.36 13.02
N PRO A 78 -9.15 9.27 11.76
CA PRO A 78 -7.77 8.98 11.42
C PRO A 78 -6.80 10.14 11.71
N GLU A 79 -7.24 11.20 12.38
CA GLU A 79 -6.34 12.32 12.71
C GLU A 79 -5.10 11.88 13.47
N SER A 80 -5.21 10.83 14.27
CA SER A 80 -4.08 10.24 14.98
C SER A 80 -3.34 9.16 14.19
N ARG A 81 -3.92 8.68 13.09
CA ARG A 81 -3.37 7.57 12.30
C ARG A 81 -3.41 7.89 10.82
N ARG A 82 -2.28 8.17 10.26
CA ARG A 82 -2.17 8.49 8.84
C ARG A 82 -1.91 7.23 8.02
N THR A 83 -2.43 7.23 6.81
CA THR A 83 -2.22 6.15 5.85
C THR A 83 -1.77 6.75 4.52
N ILE A 84 -0.78 6.13 3.91
CA ILE A 84 -0.35 6.43 2.55
C ILE A 84 -0.48 5.15 1.74
N ALA A 85 -1.11 5.25 0.59
CA ALA A 85 -1.32 4.13 -0.33
C ALA A 85 -0.74 4.45 -1.70
N TRP A 86 0.09 3.54 -2.19
CA TRP A 86 0.57 3.55 -3.56
C TRP A 86 0.00 2.36 -4.31
N SER A 87 -0.32 2.56 -5.57
CA SER A 87 -0.55 1.47 -6.49
C SER A 87 0.77 1.05 -7.12
N ILE A 88 0.98 -0.26 -7.19
CA ILE A 88 2.13 -0.86 -7.85
C ILE A 88 1.76 -1.07 -9.30
N VAL A 89 2.47 -0.43 -10.20
CA VAL A 89 2.15 -0.46 -11.63
C VAL A 89 3.33 -0.98 -12.44
N THR A 90 3.01 -1.76 -13.46
CA THR A 90 3.98 -2.20 -14.45
C THR A 90 4.14 -1.15 -15.54
N GLU A 91 5.32 -1.12 -16.15
CA GLU A 91 5.54 -0.34 -17.35
C GLU A 91 4.97 -1.12 -18.54
N ALA A 92 3.82 -0.69 -19.03
CA ALA A 92 3.23 -1.26 -20.21
C ALA A 92 2.61 -0.17 -21.06
N ASP A 93 2.75 -0.32 -22.36
CA ASP A 93 2.10 0.51 -23.37
C ASP A 93 0.90 -0.27 -23.88
N HIS A 94 -0.29 0.02 -23.35
CA HIS A 94 -1.50 -0.73 -23.70
C HIS A 94 -2.17 -0.25 -25.00
N ASP A 95 -1.97 0.99 -25.35
CA ASP A 95 -2.59 1.57 -26.56
C ASP A 95 -1.65 1.62 -27.77
N GLY A 96 -0.40 1.23 -27.58
CA GLY A 96 0.58 1.17 -28.66
C GLY A 96 1.10 2.54 -29.14
N ASP A 97 0.93 3.58 -28.32
CA ASP A 97 1.39 4.93 -28.68
C ASP A 97 2.87 5.19 -28.39
N GLY A 98 3.55 4.23 -27.80
CA GLY A 98 4.96 4.34 -27.41
C GLY A 98 5.19 4.96 -26.05
N GLU A 99 4.14 5.38 -25.35
CA GLU A 99 4.20 5.91 -23.99
C GLU A 99 3.69 4.90 -22.98
N LEU A 100 4.27 4.92 -21.78
CA LEU A 100 3.87 3.99 -20.71
C LEU A 100 2.63 4.50 -20.01
N ASP A 101 1.61 3.62 -19.91
CA ASP A 101 0.31 3.94 -19.32
C ASP A 101 0.31 3.75 -17.80
N ALA A 102 1.27 4.36 -17.10
CA ALA A 102 1.38 4.24 -15.64
C ALA A 102 0.13 4.74 -14.90
N ALA A 103 -0.60 5.67 -15.50
CA ALA A 103 -1.84 6.20 -14.92
C ALA A 103 -3.03 5.24 -15.08
N SER A 104 -2.96 4.25 -15.96
CA SER A 104 -4.04 3.30 -16.18
C SER A 104 -4.13 2.30 -15.04
N SER A 105 -5.35 2.06 -14.54
CA SER A 105 -5.60 1.02 -13.55
C SER A 105 -5.35 -0.38 -14.11
N ASP A 106 -5.37 -0.57 -15.42
CA ASP A 106 -5.09 -1.86 -16.06
C ASP A 106 -3.65 -2.35 -15.82
N ASN A 107 -2.74 -1.43 -15.50
CA ASN A 107 -1.35 -1.75 -15.19
C ASN A 107 -1.10 -2.03 -13.70
N VAL A 108 -2.10 -1.87 -12.85
CA VAL A 108 -1.97 -2.12 -11.42
C VAL A 108 -1.87 -3.62 -11.17
N ILE A 109 -0.83 -4.02 -10.46
CA ILE A 109 -0.58 -5.40 -10.05
C ILE A 109 -0.72 -5.60 -8.54
N GLY A 110 -0.91 -4.53 -7.80
CA GLY A 110 -1.06 -4.55 -6.36
C GLY A 110 -0.99 -3.17 -5.77
N MET A 111 -0.92 -3.12 -4.45
CA MET A 111 -0.77 -1.88 -3.69
C MET A 111 0.23 -2.08 -2.55
N ILE A 112 0.86 -1.00 -2.14
CA ILE A 112 1.71 -0.96 -0.95
C ILE A 112 1.28 0.22 -0.09
N PHE A 113 1.26 -0.02 1.22
CA PHE A 113 0.72 0.94 2.19
C PHE A 113 1.74 1.22 3.29
N LEU A 114 1.77 2.47 3.72
CA LEU A 114 2.27 2.83 5.05
C LEU A 114 1.05 3.17 5.89
N ILE A 115 0.82 2.43 6.95
CA ILE A 115 -0.34 2.53 7.82
C ILE A 115 0.06 2.85 9.25
N ASP A 116 -0.89 3.38 10.01
CA ASP A 116 -0.67 3.79 11.40
C ASP A 116 0.54 4.71 11.55
N ILE A 117 0.74 5.62 10.61
CA ILE A 117 1.85 6.57 10.65
C ILE A 117 1.66 7.51 11.84
N ASP A 118 2.56 7.40 12.81
CA ASP A 118 2.53 8.17 14.04
C ASP A 118 3.70 9.16 14.06
N GLY A 119 3.37 10.46 14.01
CA GLY A 119 4.36 11.51 14.00
C GLY A 119 5.08 11.70 15.33
N TRP A 120 4.49 11.25 16.43
CA TRP A 120 5.08 11.36 17.76
C TRP A 120 5.95 10.17 18.09
N ALA A 121 5.45 8.95 17.90
CA ALA A 121 6.23 7.74 18.09
C ALA A 121 7.25 7.50 16.96
N ARG A 122 7.12 8.20 15.85
CA ARG A 122 7.95 8.04 14.65
C ARG A 122 7.97 6.60 14.15
N SER A 123 6.79 6.02 14.07
CA SER A 123 6.60 4.64 13.63
C SER A 123 5.50 4.54 12.58
N ALA A 124 5.60 3.52 11.76
CA ALA A 124 4.61 3.17 10.76
C ALA A 124 4.65 1.67 10.49
N ARG A 125 3.61 1.16 9.85
CA ARG A 125 3.56 -0.22 9.39
C ARG A 125 3.53 -0.23 7.86
N ILE A 126 4.24 -1.18 7.27
CA ILE A 126 4.23 -1.36 5.82
C ILE A 126 3.52 -2.66 5.47
N GLN A 127 2.66 -2.61 4.47
CA GLN A 127 1.95 -3.78 3.98
C GLN A 127 1.86 -3.76 2.46
N VAL A 128 2.07 -4.94 1.86
CA VAL A 128 1.97 -5.14 0.42
C VAL A 128 0.81 -6.11 0.14
N VAL A 129 -0.02 -5.77 -0.83
CA VAL A 129 -1.08 -6.63 -1.32
C VAL A 129 -0.90 -6.78 -2.82
N LEU A 130 -0.54 -7.97 -3.28
CA LEU A 130 -0.30 -8.26 -4.69
C LEU A 130 -1.43 -9.09 -5.29
N GLY A 131 -1.68 -8.89 -6.57
CA GLY A 131 -2.52 -9.79 -7.33
C GLY A 131 -2.00 -11.22 -7.27
N LYS A 132 -2.92 -12.19 -7.32
CA LYS A 132 -2.61 -13.61 -7.13
C LYS A 132 -1.46 -14.10 -8.03
N ASP A 133 -1.48 -13.71 -9.31
CA ASP A 133 -0.49 -14.15 -10.29
C ASP A 133 0.82 -13.36 -10.25
N TYR A 134 0.89 -12.34 -9.41
CA TYR A 134 2.07 -11.48 -9.29
C TYR A 134 2.89 -11.75 -8.04
N ARG A 135 2.48 -12.72 -7.25
CA ARG A 135 3.19 -13.12 -6.02
C ARG A 135 4.38 -13.99 -6.34
N GLY A 136 5.43 -13.88 -5.52
CA GLY A 136 6.63 -14.69 -5.67
C GLY A 136 7.53 -14.32 -6.83
N ARG A 137 7.33 -13.16 -7.45
CA ARG A 137 8.11 -12.72 -8.62
C ARG A 137 9.16 -11.64 -8.31
N GLY A 138 9.32 -11.30 -7.03
CA GLY A 138 10.31 -10.31 -6.62
C GLY A 138 9.85 -8.86 -6.63
N TYR A 139 8.59 -8.60 -6.93
CA TYR A 139 8.07 -7.21 -6.94
C TYR A 139 8.15 -6.54 -5.57
N SER A 140 7.82 -7.26 -4.50
CA SER A 140 7.92 -6.73 -3.15
C SER A 140 9.36 -6.35 -2.78
N ARG A 141 10.34 -7.14 -3.22
CA ARG A 141 11.76 -6.85 -2.97
C ARG A 141 12.23 -5.61 -3.71
N ASP A 142 11.64 -5.33 -4.87
CA ASP A 142 11.97 -4.14 -5.63
C ASP A 142 11.47 -2.87 -4.94
N ILE A 143 10.25 -2.89 -4.44
CA ILE A 143 9.59 -1.67 -3.97
C ILE A 143 9.66 -1.44 -2.45
N MET A 144 9.65 -2.50 -1.65
CA MET A 144 9.58 -2.36 -0.20
C MET A 144 10.75 -1.57 0.39
N PRO A 145 12.02 -1.83 0.00
CA PRO A 145 13.14 -1.02 0.48
C PRO A 145 13.04 0.45 0.09
N ARG A 146 12.46 0.74 -1.07
CA ARG A 146 12.31 2.12 -1.55
C ARG A 146 11.26 2.89 -0.75
N VAL A 147 10.17 2.22 -0.39
CA VAL A 147 9.15 2.80 0.50
C VAL A 147 9.72 3.01 1.90
N MET A 148 10.51 2.07 2.40
CA MET A 148 11.20 2.22 3.69
C MET A 148 12.17 3.40 3.66
N THR A 149 12.94 3.56 2.59
CA THR A 149 13.84 4.71 2.42
C THR A 149 13.08 6.02 2.50
N TYR A 150 11.93 6.11 1.83
CA TYR A 150 11.07 7.28 1.94
C TYR A 150 10.55 7.47 3.38
N GLY A 151 10.13 6.41 4.02
CA GLY A 151 9.61 6.45 5.39
C GLY A 151 10.67 6.93 6.39
N PHE A 152 11.90 6.50 6.24
CA PHE A 152 13.01 6.86 7.15
C PHE A 152 13.68 8.19 6.82
N ALA A 153 13.60 8.66 5.57
CA ALA A 153 14.24 9.90 5.16
C ALA A 153 13.73 11.08 5.98
N PRO A 154 14.61 12.01 6.36
CA PRO A 154 14.18 13.19 7.10
C PRO A 154 13.17 14.03 6.33
N GLU A 155 12.28 14.70 7.05
CA GLU A 155 11.37 15.68 6.45
C GLU A 155 12.16 16.85 5.83
N PRO A 156 11.73 17.44 4.72
CA PRO A 156 10.49 17.13 3.98
C PRO A 156 10.65 16.06 2.91
N ALA A 157 11.84 15.51 2.69
CA ALA A 157 12.10 14.51 1.65
C ALA A 157 11.37 13.19 1.95
N GLY A 158 11.21 12.84 3.22
CA GLY A 158 10.49 11.66 3.67
C GLY A 158 9.68 11.95 4.92
N LEU A 159 9.31 10.90 5.64
CA LEU A 159 8.44 11.01 6.82
C LEU A 159 9.21 11.13 8.13
N GLY A 160 10.51 10.89 8.13
CA GLY A 160 11.33 10.95 9.34
C GLY A 160 10.99 9.86 10.36
N MET A 161 10.54 8.70 9.91
CA MET A 161 10.23 7.57 10.80
C MET A 161 11.50 6.99 11.40
N HIS A 162 11.40 6.49 12.63
CA HIS A 162 12.47 5.76 13.31
C HIS A 162 12.28 4.25 13.25
N ARG A 163 11.02 3.81 13.05
CA ARG A 163 10.67 2.40 13.03
C ARG A 163 9.58 2.15 12.01
N ILE A 164 9.78 1.15 11.16
CA ILE A 164 8.76 0.67 10.24
C ILE A 164 8.61 -0.84 10.44
N TRP A 165 7.38 -1.26 10.72
CA TRP A 165 7.03 -2.66 10.92
C TRP A 165 6.54 -3.25 9.61
N VAL A 166 6.90 -4.49 9.33
CA VAL A 166 6.30 -5.23 8.21
C VAL A 166 5.06 -5.93 8.72
N ALA A 167 3.90 -5.58 8.15
CA ALA A 167 2.66 -6.29 8.42
C ALA A 167 2.65 -7.58 7.59
N VAL A 168 2.67 -8.72 8.27
CA VAL A 168 2.60 -10.05 7.66
C VAL A 168 1.43 -10.80 8.26
N PRO A 169 0.88 -11.82 7.54
CA PRO A 169 -0.14 -12.68 8.13
C PRO A 169 0.33 -13.26 9.46
N GLU A 170 -0.60 -13.47 10.41
CA GLU A 170 -0.32 -13.89 11.78
C GLU A 170 0.65 -15.06 11.90
N GLN A 171 0.72 -15.92 10.90
CA GLN A 171 1.58 -17.09 10.87
C GLN A 171 3.06 -16.78 10.58
N ASN A 172 3.38 -15.55 10.20
CA ASN A 172 4.72 -15.12 9.80
C ASN A 172 5.03 -13.71 10.28
N THR A 173 4.96 -13.49 11.59
CA THR A 173 5.28 -12.18 12.14
C THR A 173 6.77 -11.89 12.02
N ARG A 174 7.12 -11.02 11.08
CA ARG A 174 8.47 -10.46 11.00
C ARG A 174 8.41 -8.99 11.35
N SER A 175 9.10 -8.62 12.39
CA SER A 175 9.45 -7.22 12.58
C SER A 175 10.78 -6.97 11.87
N VAL A 176 10.77 -6.08 10.90
CA VAL A 176 12.00 -5.55 10.36
C VAL A 176 12.18 -4.18 10.99
N SER A 177 13.09 -4.07 11.92
CA SER A 177 13.54 -2.77 12.33
C SER A 177 14.71 -2.41 11.44
N VAL A 178 14.52 -1.40 10.62
CA VAL A 178 15.61 -0.82 9.86
C VAL A 178 16.17 0.30 10.70
N TYR A 179 17.39 0.10 11.07
CA TYR A 179 18.16 1.07 11.82
C TYR A 179 18.88 1.99 10.86
N GLN A 180 18.85 3.20 11.16
CA GLN A 180 19.60 4.32 10.61
C GLN A 180 18.81 5.26 9.80
#